data_248b8187c44da3ae2a69659f850d9de4
#
_entry.id   248b8187c44da3ae2a69659f850d9de4
#
_cell.length_a   1.000
_cell.length_b   1.000
_cell.length_c   1.000
_cell.angle_alpha   90.00
_cell.angle_beta   90.00
_cell.angle_gamma   90.00
#
_symmetry.space_group_name_H-M   'P 1'
#
loop_
_entity.id
_entity.type
_entity.pdbx_description
1 polymer ?
#
loop_
_entity_poly.entity_id
_entity_poly.type
_entity_poly.pdbx_seq_one_letter_code
_entity_poly.pdbx_strand_id
1 'polypeptide(L)'
;MRITQKALTFDDVLLVPAYSNILPRDASMKTQLSRNIFLNIPLVSAAMDTVTESRLAIALAQEGGIGIIHKNLTPAKQALEVAKVKRYESGILRDPITVTPEMTIGQIIELAQDAGVSGFPVVSNKKVVGIITSRDLRFEEDYEAKVADKMTPRERLITVSEDDDLTVAKKLLNKHRLERVVVINDADELRGLITVKDIQKATTHPLATKDAHGQLRVGAAVGVGPENDERVRLLAQAGVDVIIVDTAHGHSQGVLDRVKWVKENYPHIDVIGGNIATAEAALALVEHGADGVKVGIGPGSICTTRIVAGVGVPQISAIANVAAALEGTGVPLIGDGGIRYSGDVSKALAAGAYSVMLGSMFA
;
A
#
# COMPACT_ATOMS: atom_id res chain seq x y z
N MET A 1 42.74 16.87 6.11
CA MET A 1 41.62 15.93 6.00
C MET A 1 41.45 15.25 7.35
N ARG A 2 40.23 15.16 7.86
CA ARG A 2 39.92 14.52 9.15
C ARG A 2 39.11 13.22 8.88
N ILE A 3 39.62 12.07 9.32
CA ILE A 3 38.91 10.81 9.32
C ILE A 3 38.19 10.73 10.66
N THR A 4 36.83 10.62 10.64
CA THR A 4 36.00 10.61 11.83
C THR A 4 35.75 9.19 12.36
N GLN A 5 35.61 8.22 11.47
CA GLN A 5 35.43 6.80 11.83
C GLN A 5 35.77 5.86 10.67
N LYS A 6 36.01 4.59 10.99
CA LYS A 6 35.96 3.48 10.02
C LYS A 6 34.50 3.03 9.90
N ALA A 7 34.05 2.76 8.66
CA ALA A 7 32.66 2.38 8.42
C ALA A 7 32.59 1.15 7.47
N LEU A 8 31.56 0.33 7.64
CA LEU A 8 31.41 -1.00 7.03
C LEU A 8 30.22 -1.03 6.06
N THR A 9 30.38 -1.76 4.96
CA THR A 9 29.30 -2.10 4.03
C THR A 9 28.95 -3.58 4.11
N PHE A 10 27.99 -4.03 3.29
CA PHE A 10 27.54 -5.44 3.30
C PHE A 10 28.66 -6.44 3.01
N ASP A 11 29.62 -6.08 2.14
CA ASP A 11 30.73 -6.98 1.76
C ASP A 11 31.80 -7.10 2.87
N ASP A 12 31.82 -6.19 3.83
CA ASP A 12 32.81 -6.17 4.91
C ASP A 12 32.47 -7.08 6.09
N VAL A 13 31.24 -7.58 6.16
CA VAL A 13 30.73 -8.28 7.34
C VAL A 13 30.03 -9.59 6.98
N LEU A 14 30.06 -10.54 7.92
CA LEU A 14 29.25 -11.76 7.90
C LEU A 14 28.57 -11.92 9.26
N LEU A 15 27.41 -12.56 9.29
CA LEU A 15 26.73 -12.94 10.51
C LEU A 15 27.38 -14.20 11.07
N VAL A 16 27.73 -14.19 12.36
CA VAL A 16 28.27 -15.35 13.06
C VAL A 16 27.11 -16.29 13.39
N PRO A 17 27.18 -17.59 13.01
CA PRO A 17 26.16 -18.57 13.37
C PRO A 17 26.05 -18.70 14.90
N ALA A 18 24.83 -18.78 15.40
CA ALA A 18 24.54 -18.97 16.82
C ALA A 18 23.62 -20.18 17.03
N TYR A 19 23.51 -20.62 18.28
CA TYR A 19 22.58 -21.70 18.64
C TYR A 19 21.13 -21.30 18.29
N SER A 20 20.39 -22.25 17.71
CA SER A 20 18.97 -22.10 17.41
C SER A 20 18.19 -23.33 17.87
N ASN A 21 17.02 -23.11 18.45
CA ASN A 21 16.05 -24.14 18.86
C ASN A 21 14.75 -24.08 18.03
N ILE A 22 14.72 -23.29 16.95
CA ILE A 22 13.58 -23.17 16.06
C ILE A 22 13.94 -23.60 14.64
N LEU A 23 12.96 -24.10 13.90
CA LEU A 23 13.11 -24.40 12.48
C LEU A 23 12.85 -23.15 11.64
N PRO A 24 13.44 -23.01 10.44
CA PRO A 24 13.20 -21.84 9.56
C PRO A 24 11.73 -21.56 9.30
N ARG A 25 10.88 -22.59 9.17
CA ARG A 25 9.42 -22.44 8.94
C ARG A 25 8.68 -21.85 10.14
N ASP A 26 9.26 -21.91 11.32
CA ASP A 26 8.66 -21.43 12.57
C ASP A 26 9.11 -19.99 12.90
N ALA A 27 10.03 -19.43 12.09
CA ALA A 27 10.52 -18.08 12.25
C ALA A 27 9.46 -17.04 11.79
N SER A 28 9.17 -16.07 12.67
CA SER A 28 8.30 -14.94 12.31
C SER A 28 9.09 -13.88 11.56
N MET A 29 8.59 -13.48 10.39
CA MET A 29 9.15 -12.38 9.60
C MET A 29 8.41 -11.05 9.84
N LYS A 30 7.44 -11.03 10.77
CA LYS A 30 6.68 -9.83 11.10
C LYS A 30 7.58 -8.71 11.59
N THR A 31 7.35 -7.52 11.07
CA THR A 31 8.14 -6.33 11.38
C THR A 31 7.28 -5.06 11.35
N GLN A 32 7.88 -3.93 11.68
CA GLN A 32 7.25 -2.62 11.70
C GLN A 32 7.85 -1.74 10.59
N LEU A 33 7.00 -1.14 9.78
CA LEU A 33 7.39 -0.19 8.73
C LEU A 33 7.48 1.24 9.26
N SER A 34 6.48 1.61 10.04
CA SER A 34 6.31 2.92 10.68
C SER A 34 5.59 2.73 12.01
N ARG A 35 5.37 3.79 12.80
CA ARG A 35 4.75 3.69 14.14
C ARG A 35 3.47 2.86 14.16
N ASN A 36 2.64 2.97 13.10
CA ASN A 36 1.30 2.38 13.08
C ASN A 36 1.14 1.28 12.02
N ILE A 37 2.15 1.04 11.17
CA ILE A 37 2.08 0.07 10.08
C ILE A 37 3.04 -1.10 10.34
N PHE A 38 2.46 -2.30 10.35
CA PHE A 38 3.20 -3.55 10.46
C PHE A 38 3.18 -4.29 9.12
N LEU A 39 4.28 -4.98 8.84
CA LEU A 39 4.44 -5.86 7.68
C LEU A 39 4.58 -7.30 8.15
N ASN A 40 4.19 -8.25 7.32
CA ASN A 40 4.37 -9.68 7.57
C ASN A 40 5.71 -10.21 7.04
N ILE A 41 6.34 -9.49 6.10
CA ILE A 41 7.73 -9.69 5.65
C ILE A 41 8.46 -8.33 5.61
N PRO A 42 9.78 -8.27 5.86
CA PRO A 42 10.51 -7.00 5.99
C PRO A 42 10.91 -6.39 4.64
N LEU A 43 10.04 -6.46 3.63
CA LEU A 43 10.35 -6.03 2.26
C LEU A 43 9.48 -4.85 1.82
N VAL A 44 10.15 -3.83 1.28
CA VAL A 44 9.55 -2.61 0.71
C VAL A 44 10.08 -2.44 -0.71
N SER A 45 9.24 -2.17 -1.70
CA SER A 45 9.73 -1.87 -3.04
C SER A 45 10.01 -0.37 -3.22
N ALA A 46 11.09 -0.07 -3.94
CA ALA A 46 11.60 1.29 -4.10
C ALA A 46 10.67 2.16 -4.96
N ALA A 47 10.58 3.44 -4.60
CA ALA A 47 9.80 4.45 -5.30
C ALA A 47 10.49 4.91 -6.61
N MET A 48 10.68 4.00 -7.53
CA MET A 48 11.34 4.21 -8.82
C MET A 48 10.38 3.89 -9.97
N ASP A 49 10.43 4.67 -11.05
CA ASP A 49 9.55 4.55 -12.23
C ASP A 49 9.68 3.23 -12.98
N THR A 50 10.83 2.57 -12.89
CA THR A 50 11.08 1.24 -13.45
C THR A 50 10.82 0.08 -12.49
N VAL A 51 10.33 0.35 -11.27
CA VAL A 51 10.16 -0.65 -10.20
C VAL A 51 8.74 -0.70 -9.70
N THR A 52 8.21 0.39 -9.12
CA THR A 52 6.96 0.32 -8.35
C THR A 52 5.84 1.16 -8.92
N GLU A 53 4.91 0.49 -9.57
CA GLU A 53 3.55 0.95 -9.85
C GLU A 53 2.55 -0.01 -9.19
N SER A 54 1.25 0.15 -9.44
CA SER A 54 0.20 -0.64 -8.77
C SER A 54 0.40 -2.15 -8.88
N ARG A 55 0.92 -2.66 -10.00
CA ARG A 55 1.12 -4.10 -10.23
C ARG A 55 2.08 -4.72 -9.21
N LEU A 56 3.27 -4.14 -9.04
CA LEU A 56 4.23 -4.63 -8.04
C LEU A 56 3.76 -4.34 -6.63
N ALA A 57 3.17 -3.15 -6.38
CA ALA A 57 2.66 -2.80 -5.07
C ALA A 57 1.59 -3.80 -4.59
N ILE A 58 0.69 -4.26 -5.47
CA ILE A 58 -0.29 -5.31 -5.19
C ILE A 58 0.42 -6.62 -4.86
N ALA A 59 1.29 -7.10 -5.74
CA ALA A 59 1.99 -8.38 -5.56
C ALA A 59 2.77 -8.42 -4.23
N LEU A 60 3.52 -7.36 -3.93
CA LEU A 60 4.31 -7.29 -2.71
C LEU A 60 3.44 -7.19 -1.45
N ALA A 61 2.34 -6.43 -1.49
CA ALA A 61 1.40 -6.36 -0.38
C ALA A 61 0.70 -7.71 -0.13
N GLN A 62 0.39 -8.49 -1.18
CA GLN A 62 -0.16 -9.85 -1.07
C GLN A 62 0.80 -10.81 -0.36
N GLU A 63 2.10 -10.66 -0.61
CA GLU A 63 3.14 -11.48 0.05
C GLU A 63 3.51 -10.98 1.46
N GLY A 64 2.92 -9.87 1.91
CA GLY A 64 3.10 -9.34 3.26
C GLY A 64 4.09 -8.18 3.39
N GLY A 65 4.62 -7.67 2.28
CA GLY A 65 5.41 -6.44 2.22
C GLY A 65 4.58 -5.21 1.89
N ILE A 66 5.20 -4.18 1.32
CA ILE A 66 4.52 -2.96 0.86
C ILE A 66 5.23 -2.33 -0.34
N GLY A 67 4.47 -1.83 -1.31
CA GLY A 67 4.98 -1.07 -2.43
C GLY A 67 4.87 0.44 -2.23
N ILE A 68 5.89 1.19 -2.68
CA ILE A 68 5.90 2.65 -2.64
C ILE A 68 5.82 3.20 -4.05
N ILE A 69 4.67 3.77 -4.41
CA ILE A 69 4.42 4.33 -5.75
C ILE A 69 5.32 5.56 -5.97
N HIS A 70 6.04 5.56 -7.08
CA HIS A 70 6.99 6.63 -7.41
C HIS A 70 6.32 7.95 -7.76
N LYS A 71 7.06 9.07 -7.59
CA LYS A 71 6.59 10.43 -7.87
C LYS A 71 6.83 10.93 -9.29
N ASN A 72 7.47 10.12 -10.17
CA ASN A 72 7.67 10.46 -11.59
C ASN A 72 6.40 10.23 -12.41
N LEU A 73 5.28 10.72 -11.88
CA LEU A 73 3.93 10.71 -12.41
C LEU A 73 3.28 12.06 -12.10
N THR A 74 2.28 12.44 -12.88
CA THR A 74 1.43 13.56 -12.43
C THR A 74 0.71 13.20 -11.12
N PRO A 75 0.36 14.18 -10.27
CA PRO A 75 -0.34 13.92 -9.01
C PRO A 75 -1.58 13.02 -9.17
N ALA A 76 -2.39 13.29 -10.20
CA ALA A 76 -3.60 12.52 -10.50
C ALA A 76 -3.29 11.06 -10.92
N LYS A 77 -2.26 10.85 -11.75
CA LYS A 77 -1.85 9.49 -12.16
C LYS A 77 -1.30 8.70 -10.97
N GLN A 78 -0.48 9.32 -10.12
CA GLN A 78 0.04 8.65 -8.92
C GLN A 78 -1.09 8.26 -7.96
N ALA A 79 -2.05 9.15 -7.73
CA ALA A 79 -3.24 8.85 -6.93
C ALA A 79 -4.08 7.72 -7.53
N LEU A 80 -4.19 7.65 -8.87
CA LEU A 80 -4.88 6.55 -9.56
C LEU A 80 -4.17 5.21 -9.31
N GLU A 81 -2.83 5.16 -9.34
CA GLU A 81 -2.06 3.95 -9.01
C GLU A 81 -2.31 3.50 -7.56
N VAL A 82 -2.33 4.43 -6.60
CA VAL A 82 -2.71 4.14 -5.21
C VAL A 82 -4.13 3.56 -5.14
N ALA A 83 -5.10 4.21 -5.79
CA ALA A 83 -6.49 3.76 -5.81
C ALA A 83 -6.66 2.36 -6.41
N LYS A 84 -5.87 1.99 -7.43
CA LYS A 84 -5.86 0.63 -7.99
C LYS A 84 -5.46 -0.41 -6.93
N VAL A 85 -4.43 -0.13 -6.13
CA VAL A 85 -3.99 -1.03 -5.05
C VAL A 85 -5.08 -1.17 -3.99
N LYS A 86 -5.64 -0.05 -3.54
CA LYS A 86 -6.70 -0.05 -2.50
C LYS A 86 -7.96 -0.80 -2.93
N ARG A 87 -8.31 -0.77 -4.21
CA ARG A 87 -9.48 -1.47 -4.76
C ARG A 87 -9.24 -2.95 -5.06
N TYR A 88 -7.98 -3.39 -5.16
CA TYR A 88 -7.65 -4.72 -5.65
C TYR A 88 -8.13 -5.86 -4.73
N GLU A 89 -8.02 -5.69 -3.43
CA GLU A 89 -8.49 -6.64 -2.41
C GLU A 89 -9.22 -5.91 -1.27
N SER A 90 -10.28 -5.23 -1.60
CA SER A 90 -11.24 -4.83 -0.57
C SER A 90 -12.16 -6.02 -0.34
N GLY A 91 -12.15 -6.65 0.81
CA GLY A 91 -13.12 -7.71 1.13
C GLY A 91 -14.55 -7.25 0.91
N ILE A 92 -14.78 -5.94 1.01
CA ILE A 92 -16.00 -5.22 0.62
C ILE A 92 -15.60 -4.12 -0.36
N LEU A 93 -16.04 -4.17 -1.60
CA LEU A 93 -15.92 -3.06 -2.54
C LEU A 93 -16.88 -1.94 -2.08
N ARG A 94 -16.36 -0.93 -1.36
CA ARG A 94 -17.18 0.11 -0.71
C ARG A 94 -17.85 1.09 -1.68
N ASP A 95 -17.25 1.34 -2.83
CA ASP A 95 -17.79 2.21 -3.88
C ASP A 95 -17.93 1.43 -5.21
N PRO A 96 -18.86 0.46 -5.29
CA PRO A 96 -19.12 -0.23 -6.55
C PRO A 96 -19.72 0.74 -7.57
N ILE A 97 -19.43 0.50 -8.85
CA ILE A 97 -20.12 1.21 -9.92
C ILE A 97 -21.59 0.86 -9.83
N THR A 98 -22.44 1.87 -9.74
CA THR A 98 -23.90 1.73 -9.65
C THR A 98 -24.57 2.18 -10.93
N VAL A 99 -25.78 1.68 -11.15
CA VAL A 99 -26.64 2.05 -12.26
C VAL A 99 -28.01 2.42 -11.77
N THR A 100 -28.82 3.10 -12.59
CA THR A 100 -30.19 3.45 -12.24
C THR A 100 -31.21 2.55 -12.95
N PRO A 101 -32.43 2.41 -12.42
CA PRO A 101 -33.47 1.58 -13.03
C PRO A 101 -33.86 2.04 -14.45
N GLU A 102 -33.66 3.33 -14.76
CA GLU A 102 -34.05 3.97 -16.02
C GLU A 102 -33.04 3.76 -17.15
N MET A 103 -31.80 3.36 -16.83
CA MET A 103 -30.77 3.08 -17.83
C MET A 103 -31.19 1.92 -18.73
N THR A 104 -30.72 1.94 -20.00
CA THR A 104 -30.97 0.85 -20.94
C THR A 104 -29.94 -0.26 -20.84
N ILE A 105 -30.31 -1.44 -21.29
CA ILE A 105 -29.41 -2.60 -21.34
C ILE A 105 -28.17 -2.32 -22.19
N GLY A 106 -28.33 -1.60 -23.31
CA GLY A 106 -27.22 -1.17 -24.16
C GLY A 106 -26.19 -0.34 -23.39
N GLN A 107 -26.66 0.64 -22.59
CA GLN A 107 -25.78 1.46 -21.74
C GLN A 107 -25.03 0.64 -20.69
N ILE A 108 -25.68 -0.39 -20.14
CA ILE A 108 -25.03 -1.28 -19.14
C ILE A 108 -23.96 -2.14 -19.80
N ILE A 109 -24.18 -2.63 -21.01
CA ILE A 109 -23.19 -3.44 -21.74
C ILE A 109 -21.94 -2.61 -22.06
N GLU A 110 -22.09 -1.37 -22.53
CA GLU A 110 -20.98 -0.44 -22.77
C GLU A 110 -20.22 -0.17 -21.47
N LEU A 111 -20.94 0.18 -20.39
CA LEU A 111 -20.35 0.43 -19.08
C LEU A 111 -19.60 -0.79 -18.55
N ALA A 112 -20.12 -2.00 -18.76
CA ALA A 112 -19.49 -3.24 -18.36
C ALA A 112 -18.17 -3.51 -19.10
N GLN A 113 -18.12 -3.20 -20.40
CA GLN A 113 -16.92 -3.33 -21.23
C GLN A 113 -15.85 -2.31 -20.82
N ASP A 114 -16.23 -1.05 -20.68
CA ASP A 114 -15.31 0.04 -20.31
C ASP A 114 -14.72 -0.13 -18.91
N ALA A 115 -15.55 -0.54 -17.96
CA ALA A 115 -15.14 -0.70 -16.57
C ALA A 115 -14.55 -2.08 -16.22
N GLY A 116 -14.69 -3.08 -17.10
CA GLY A 116 -14.27 -4.46 -16.84
C GLY A 116 -15.05 -5.12 -15.69
N VAL A 117 -16.31 -4.74 -15.50
CA VAL A 117 -17.17 -5.17 -14.38
C VAL A 117 -18.33 -6.00 -14.90
N SER A 118 -18.72 -7.06 -14.18
CA SER A 118 -19.73 -8.03 -14.59
C SER A 118 -21.02 -7.97 -13.78
N GLY A 119 -21.26 -6.88 -13.05
CA GLY A 119 -22.52 -6.70 -12.30
C GLY A 119 -22.54 -5.43 -11.48
N PHE A 120 -23.71 -4.82 -11.42
CA PHE A 120 -23.93 -3.49 -10.90
C PHE A 120 -25.09 -3.49 -9.91
N PRO A 121 -24.90 -2.97 -8.68
CA PRO A 121 -26.02 -2.59 -7.83
C PRO A 121 -26.86 -1.53 -8.54
N VAL A 122 -28.18 -1.73 -8.52
CA VAL A 122 -29.15 -0.77 -9.05
C VAL A 122 -29.63 0.10 -7.91
N VAL A 123 -29.43 1.43 -8.04
CA VAL A 123 -29.69 2.39 -6.98
C VAL A 123 -30.68 3.46 -7.46
N SER A 124 -31.65 3.76 -6.64
CA SER A 124 -32.58 4.88 -6.82
C SER A 124 -32.71 5.63 -5.51
N ASN A 125 -32.56 6.96 -5.52
CA ASN A 125 -32.62 7.83 -4.33
C ASN A 125 -31.72 7.32 -3.17
N LYS A 126 -30.48 6.94 -3.47
CA LYS A 126 -29.47 6.36 -2.56
C LYS A 126 -29.80 4.95 -2.03
N LYS A 127 -30.97 4.41 -2.30
CA LYS A 127 -31.39 3.07 -1.85
C LYS A 127 -31.12 2.03 -2.92
N VAL A 128 -30.75 0.84 -2.49
CA VAL A 128 -30.59 -0.33 -3.37
C VAL A 128 -32.00 -0.84 -3.75
N VAL A 129 -32.29 -0.81 -5.05
CA VAL A 129 -33.57 -1.32 -5.61
C VAL A 129 -33.40 -2.63 -6.35
N GLY A 130 -32.16 -3.07 -6.59
CA GLY A 130 -31.88 -4.36 -7.22
C GLY A 130 -30.42 -4.56 -7.54
N ILE A 131 -30.14 -5.58 -8.34
CA ILE A 131 -28.83 -5.86 -8.94
C ILE A 131 -29.02 -6.34 -10.37
N ILE A 132 -28.14 -5.92 -11.29
CA ILE A 132 -28.07 -6.47 -12.64
C ILE A 132 -26.69 -7.02 -12.90
N THR A 133 -26.60 -8.21 -13.52
CA THR A 133 -25.34 -8.94 -13.69
C THR A 133 -25.20 -9.44 -15.13
N SER A 134 -23.98 -9.86 -15.51
CA SER A 134 -23.73 -10.47 -16.81
C SER A 134 -24.58 -11.72 -17.07
N ARG A 135 -25.12 -12.37 -16.04
CA ARG A 135 -26.05 -13.50 -16.18
C ARG A 135 -27.39 -13.02 -16.73
N ASP A 136 -27.87 -11.88 -16.26
CA ASP A 136 -29.14 -11.26 -16.69
C ASP A 136 -29.04 -10.70 -18.12
N LEU A 137 -27.81 -10.34 -18.52
CA LEU A 137 -27.54 -9.74 -19.84
C LEU A 137 -27.13 -10.75 -20.92
N ARG A 138 -26.83 -12.01 -20.56
CA ARG A 138 -26.13 -12.97 -21.43
C ARG A 138 -26.84 -13.27 -22.75
N PHE A 139 -28.16 -13.28 -22.74
CA PHE A 139 -29.00 -13.63 -23.90
C PHE A 139 -30.04 -12.53 -24.18
N GLU A 140 -29.78 -11.32 -23.68
CA GLU A 140 -30.70 -10.21 -23.91
C GLU A 140 -30.43 -9.58 -25.29
N GLU A 141 -31.47 -9.50 -26.10
CA GLU A 141 -31.42 -8.95 -27.46
C GLU A 141 -32.07 -7.56 -27.53
N ASP A 142 -32.91 -7.21 -26.55
CA ASP A 142 -33.55 -5.89 -26.46
C ASP A 142 -32.66 -4.90 -25.70
N TYR A 143 -31.77 -4.23 -26.42
CA TYR A 143 -30.86 -3.24 -25.85
C TYR A 143 -31.53 -1.95 -25.38
N GLU A 144 -32.77 -1.69 -25.83
CA GLU A 144 -33.59 -0.54 -25.38
C GLU A 144 -34.39 -0.83 -24.12
N ALA A 145 -34.51 -2.11 -23.70
CA ALA A 145 -35.15 -2.49 -22.45
C ALA A 145 -34.50 -1.79 -21.27
N LYS A 146 -35.30 -1.46 -20.25
CA LYS A 146 -34.81 -0.82 -19.03
C LYS A 146 -34.20 -1.82 -18.06
N VAL A 147 -33.22 -1.37 -17.29
CA VAL A 147 -32.62 -2.15 -16.19
C VAL A 147 -33.69 -2.62 -15.22
N ALA A 148 -34.70 -1.80 -14.92
CA ALA A 148 -35.82 -2.15 -14.04
C ALA A 148 -36.54 -3.44 -14.45
N ASP A 149 -36.64 -3.70 -15.76
CA ASP A 149 -37.38 -4.86 -16.29
C ASP A 149 -36.58 -6.16 -16.24
N LYS A 150 -35.25 -6.07 -16.16
CA LYS A 150 -34.32 -7.20 -16.25
C LYS A 150 -33.52 -7.47 -14.97
N MET A 151 -33.43 -6.52 -14.06
CA MET A 151 -32.69 -6.67 -12.79
C MET A 151 -33.34 -7.71 -11.86
N THR A 152 -32.54 -8.25 -10.95
CA THR A 152 -33.07 -8.91 -9.75
C THR A 152 -33.54 -7.82 -8.78
N PRO A 153 -34.85 -7.71 -8.49
CA PRO A 153 -35.39 -6.62 -7.66
C PRO A 153 -35.07 -6.83 -6.18
N ARG A 154 -35.22 -5.76 -5.37
CA ARG A 154 -34.85 -5.72 -3.94
C ARG A 154 -35.45 -6.85 -3.11
N GLU A 155 -36.70 -7.21 -3.37
CA GLU A 155 -37.43 -8.26 -2.63
C GLU A 155 -36.81 -9.67 -2.80
N ARG A 156 -36.11 -9.89 -3.89
CA ARG A 156 -35.41 -11.14 -4.21
C ARG A 156 -33.91 -11.09 -3.97
N LEU A 157 -33.39 -9.90 -3.58
CA LEU A 157 -31.97 -9.66 -3.41
C LEU A 157 -31.51 -10.19 -2.04
N ILE A 158 -30.48 -11.03 -2.06
CA ILE A 158 -29.76 -11.41 -0.84
C ILE A 158 -28.74 -10.34 -0.52
N THR A 159 -28.82 -9.78 0.68
CA THR A 159 -27.96 -8.71 1.16
C THR A 159 -27.29 -9.08 2.47
N VAL A 160 -26.21 -8.39 2.83
CA VAL A 160 -25.56 -8.44 4.14
C VAL A 160 -25.55 -7.05 4.74
N SER A 161 -25.53 -6.96 6.08
CA SER A 161 -25.36 -5.69 6.78
C SER A 161 -23.89 -5.20 6.66
N GLU A 162 -23.70 -3.90 6.76
CA GLU A 162 -22.34 -3.31 6.86
C GLU A 162 -21.59 -3.73 8.12
N ASP A 163 -22.31 -4.19 9.16
CA ASP A 163 -21.78 -4.69 10.43
C ASP A 163 -21.48 -6.20 10.41
N ASP A 164 -21.91 -6.91 9.37
CA ASP A 164 -21.65 -8.34 9.22
C ASP A 164 -20.20 -8.62 8.83
N ASP A 165 -19.62 -9.68 9.39
CA ASP A 165 -18.31 -10.14 8.98
C ASP A 165 -18.36 -10.90 7.63
N LEU A 166 -17.22 -11.03 6.96
CA LEU A 166 -17.07 -11.76 5.69
C LEU A 166 -17.51 -13.23 5.77
N THR A 167 -17.55 -13.82 6.96
CA THR A 167 -18.00 -15.21 7.17
C THR A 167 -19.50 -15.34 6.89
N VAL A 168 -20.30 -14.31 7.23
CA VAL A 168 -21.75 -14.28 6.93
C VAL A 168 -21.94 -14.21 5.41
N ALA A 169 -21.22 -13.27 4.74
CA ALA A 169 -21.26 -13.15 3.28
C ALA A 169 -20.88 -14.46 2.59
N LYS A 170 -19.79 -15.12 3.04
CA LYS A 170 -19.33 -16.42 2.51
C LYS A 170 -20.42 -17.51 2.62
N LYS A 171 -21.11 -17.59 3.77
CA LYS A 171 -22.20 -18.55 3.97
C LYS A 171 -23.37 -18.28 3.02
N LEU A 172 -23.76 -17.01 2.84
CA LEU A 172 -24.85 -16.61 1.94
C LEU A 172 -24.51 -16.88 0.48
N LEU A 173 -23.30 -16.48 0.02
CA LEU A 173 -22.81 -16.77 -1.34
C LEU A 173 -22.86 -18.26 -1.64
N ASN A 174 -22.40 -19.12 -0.73
CA ASN A 174 -22.40 -20.55 -0.89
C ASN A 174 -23.84 -21.13 -0.89
N LYS A 175 -24.66 -20.77 0.11
CA LYS A 175 -26.03 -21.26 0.28
C LYS A 175 -26.92 -20.95 -0.93
N HIS A 176 -26.81 -19.74 -1.46
CA HIS A 176 -27.64 -19.25 -2.56
C HIS A 176 -26.96 -19.37 -3.94
N ARG A 177 -25.72 -19.92 -4.01
CA ARG A 177 -24.93 -20.09 -5.24
C ARG A 177 -24.76 -18.77 -5.99
N LEU A 178 -24.48 -17.70 -5.25
CA LEU A 178 -24.27 -16.35 -5.78
C LEU A 178 -22.79 -16.07 -5.99
N GLU A 179 -22.47 -15.25 -6.97
CA GLU A 179 -21.11 -14.76 -7.21
C GLU A 179 -20.81 -13.49 -6.42
N ARG A 180 -21.87 -12.78 -5.95
CA ARG A 180 -21.77 -11.52 -5.21
C ARG A 180 -22.98 -11.29 -4.32
N VAL A 181 -22.78 -10.51 -3.24
CA VAL A 181 -23.84 -10.00 -2.37
C VAL A 181 -23.66 -8.50 -2.17
N VAL A 182 -24.77 -7.78 -2.10
CA VAL A 182 -24.79 -6.35 -1.86
C VAL A 182 -24.73 -6.09 -0.35
N VAL A 183 -23.90 -5.14 0.06
CA VAL A 183 -23.80 -4.68 1.45
C VAL A 183 -24.66 -3.43 1.61
N ILE A 184 -25.56 -3.41 2.60
CA ILE A 184 -26.48 -2.31 2.89
C ILE A 184 -26.43 -1.94 4.37
N ASN A 185 -26.89 -0.74 4.68
CA ASN A 185 -27.22 -0.35 6.05
C ASN A 185 -28.71 -0.58 6.36
N ASP A 186 -29.13 -0.24 7.59
CA ASP A 186 -30.52 -0.37 8.05
C ASP A 186 -31.53 0.48 7.25
N ALA A 187 -31.06 1.50 6.50
CA ALA A 187 -31.89 2.34 5.64
C ALA A 187 -31.96 1.83 4.19
N ASP A 188 -31.49 0.62 3.88
CA ASP A 188 -31.32 0.06 2.54
C ASP A 188 -30.38 0.85 1.63
N GLU A 189 -29.51 1.70 2.18
CA GLU A 189 -28.50 2.40 1.38
C GLU A 189 -27.32 1.50 1.07
N LEU A 190 -26.78 1.63 -0.13
CA LEU A 190 -25.60 0.90 -0.58
C LEU A 190 -24.37 1.25 0.27
N ARG A 191 -23.71 0.23 0.82
CA ARG A 191 -22.45 0.33 1.56
C ARG A 191 -21.31 -0.42 0.86
N GLY A 192 -21.63 -1.32 -0.06
CA GLY A 192 -20.63 -2.04 -0.83
C GLY A 192 -21.13 -3.26 -1.56
N LEU A 193 -20.18 -3.99 -2.11
CA LEU A 193 -20.39 -5.25 -2.82
C LEU A 193 -19.30 -6.24 -2.39
N ILE A 194 -19.67 -7.47 -2.07
CA ILE A 194 -18.74 -8.58 -1.78
C ILE A 194 -18.85 -9.60 -2.89
N THR A 195 -17.72 -10.06 -3.44
CA THR A 195 -17.71 -11.12 -4.46
C THR A 195 -16.99 -12.37 -3.97
N VAL A 196 -17.30 -13.51 -4.59
CA VAL A 196 -16.59 -14.79 -4.34
C VAL A 196 -15.09 -14.62 -4.60
N LYS A 197 -14.70 -13.84 -5.63
CA LYS A 197 -13.30 -13.58 -5.95
C LYS A 197 -12.56 -12.87 -4.80
N ASP A 198 -13.23 -11.92 -4.13
CA ASP A 198 -12.62 -11.17 -3.01
C ASP A 198 -12.38 -12.09 -1.80
N ILE A 199 -13.34 -12.98 -1.53
CA ILE A 199 -13.20 -13.98 -0.46
C ILE A 199 -12.10 -15.00 -0.78
N GLN A 200 -12.03 -15.45 -2.04
CA GLN A 200 -10.98 -16.39 -2.48
C GLN A 200 -9.59 -15.76 -2.36
N LYS A 201 -9.42 -14.53 -2.81
CA LYS A 201 -8.15 -13.78 -2.70
C LYS A 201 -7.71 -13.65 -1.24
N ALA A 202 -8.62 -13.31 -0.34
CA ALA A 202 -8.32 -13.22 1.10
C ALA A 202 -7.82 -14.55 1.69
N THR A 203 -8.26 -15.68 1.13
CA THR A 203 -7.82 -17.02 1.56
C THR A 203 -6.49 -17.42 0.91
N THR A 204 -6.22 -16.95 -0.32
CA THR A 204 -5.01 -17.27 -1.08
C THR A 204 -3.77 -16.56 -0.52
N HIS A 205 -3.92 -15.34 0.02
CA HIS A 205 -2.83 -14.52 0.57
C HIS A 205 -3.03 -14.23 2.07
N PRO A 206 -2.83 -15.23 2.96
CA PRO A 206 -3.07 -15.06 4.39
C PRO A 206 -2.09 -14.11 5.07
N LEU A 207 -0.93 -13.86 4.45
CA LEU A 207 0.09 -12.94 4.94
C LEU A 207 -0.05 -11.53 4.36
N ALA A 208 -1.06 -11.26 3.51
CA ALA A 208 -1.22 -9.96 2.89
C ALA A 208 -1.24 -8.81 3.90
N THR A 209 -0.50 -7.74 3.59
CA THR A 209 -0.47 -6.52 4.41
C THR A 209 -1.71 -5.70 4.12
N LYS A 210 -2.66 -5.70 5.07
CA LYS A 210 -3.97 -5.05 4.94
C LYS A 210 -4.20 -4.01 6.03
N ASP A 211 -5.05 -3.05 5.72
CA ASP A 211 -5.58 -2.09 6.68
C ASP A 211 -6.77 -2.66 7.47
N ALA A 212 -7.34 -1.85 8.36
CA ALA A 212 -8.51 -2.22 9.16
C ALA A 212 -9.79 -2.49 8.33
N HIS A 213 -9.81 -2.06 7.07
CA HIS A 213 -10.90 -2.27 6.12
C HIS A 213 -10.68 -3.46 5.19
N GLY A 214 -9.59 -4.22 5.40
CA GLY A 214 -9.22 -5.37 4.57
C GLY A 214 -8.63 -5.01 3.20
N GLN A 215 -8.30 -3.72 2.96
CA GLN A 215 -7.66 -3.26 1.74
C GLN A 215 -6.14 -3.42 1.84
N LEU A 216 -5.49 -3.75 0.73
CA LEU A 216 -4.03 -3.81 0.66
C LEU A 216 -3.42 -2.45 1.03
N ARG A 217 -2.35 -2.48 1.83
CA ARG A 217 -1.60 -1.26 2.16
C ARG A 217 -0.67 -0.86 1.04
N VAL A 218 -0.54 0.46 0.85
CA VAL A 218 0.31 1.05 -0.18
C VAL A 218 0.88 2.38 0.30
N GLY A 219 2.14 2.65 -0.06
CA GLY A 219 2.76 3.94 0.15
C GLY A 219 2.96 4.71 -1.15
N ALA A 220 3.27 5.99 -1.01
CA ALA A 220 3.63 6.84 -2.14
C ALA A 220 4.72 7.84 -1.78
N ALA A 221 5.65 8.09 -2.73
CA ALA A 221 6.71 9.07 -2.58
C ALA A 221 6.24 10.48 -2.98
N VAL A 222 6.71 11.49 -2.24
CA VAL A 222 6.47 12.90 -2.53
C VAL A 222 7.77 13.72 -2.43
N GLY A 223 7.79 14.90 -3.04
CA GLY A 223 8.84 15.90 -2.87
C GLY A 223 8.58 16.84 -1.70
N VAL A 224 9.39 17.90 -1.59
CA VAL A 224 9.40 18.81 -0.43
C VAL A 224 8.62 20.10 -0.62
N GLY A 225 8.65 20.75 -1.76
CA GLY A 225 8.08 22.08 -1.98
C GLY A 225 6.54 22.13 -2.00
N PRO A 226 5.94 23.33 -1.91
CA PRO A 226 4.49 23.54 -1.88
C PRO A 226 3.79 23.02 -3.15
N GLU A 227 4.50 22.86 -4.25
CA GLU A 227 4.01 22.22 -5.47
C GLU A 227 3.58 20.75 -5.25
N ASN A 228 3.98 20.15 -4.13
CA ASN A 228 3.55 18.80 -3.73
C ASN A 228 2.28 18.77 -2.86
N ASP A 229 1.72 19.92 -2.45
CA ASP A 229 0.54 19.94 -1.58
C ASP A 229 -0.66 19.29 -2.24
N GLU A 230 -0.90 19.61 -3.51
CA GLU A 230 -1.95 18.98 -4.33
C GLU A 230 -1.72 17.47 -4.48
N ARG A 231 -0.47 17.04 -4.64
CA ARG A 231 -0.09 15.63 -4.72
C ARG A 231 -0.47 14.91 -3.43
N VAL A 232 -0.09 15.44 -2.27
CA VAL A 232 -0.43 14.86 -0.96
C VAL A 232 -1.94 14.79 -0.77
N ARG A 233 -2.67 15.86 -1.14
CA ARG A 233 -4.13 15.89 -1.06
C ARG A 233 -4.78 14.77 -1.88
N LEU A 234 -4.36 14.58 -3.12
CA LEU A 234 -4.91 13.54 -4.00
C LEU A 234 -4.54 12.13 -3.52
N LEU A 235 -3.33 11.93 -3.00
CA LEU A 235 -2.90 10.66 -2.41
C LEU A 235 -3.71 10.31 -1.17
N ALA A 236 -3.97 11.29 -0.29
CA ALA A 236 -4.82 11.13 0.89
C ALA A 236 -6.26 10.74 0.49
N GLN A 237 -6.83 11.40 -0.52
CA GLN A 237 -8.15 11.06 -1.06
C GLN A 237 -8.19 9.66 -1.70
N ALA A 238 -7.09 9.20 -2.27
CA ALA A 238 -6.96 7.85 -2.82
C ALA A 238 -6.79 6.77 -1.75
N GLY A 239 -6.62 7.15 -0.47
CA GLY A 239 -6.49 6.22 0.66
C GLY A 239 -5.07 5.69 0.87
N VAL A 240 -4.03 6.49 0.54
CA VAL A 240 -2.64 6.11 0.82
C VAL A 240 -2.42 5.85 2.31
N ASP A 241 -1.70 4.78 2.66
CA ASP A 241 -1.45 4.41 4.06
C ASP A 241 -0.21 5.11 4.63
N VAL A 242 0.82 5.32 3.79
CA VAL A 242 2.07 5.96 4.19
C VAL A 242 2.62 6.86 3.09
N ILE A 243 3.10 8.02 3.46
CA ILE A 243 3.80 8.96 2.58
C ILE A 243 5.30 8.92 2.90
N ILE A 244 6.12 8.76 1.86
CA ILE A 244 7.58 8.90 1.99
C ILE A 244 8.00 10.24 1.40
N VAL A 245 8.54 11.12 2.24
CA VAL A 245 9.22 12.34 1.78
C VAL A 245 10.61 11.93 1.29
N ASP A 246 10.71 11.72 -0.02
CA ASP A 246 11.83 11.05 -0.67
C ASP A 246 12.75 12.03 -1.37
N THR A 247 13.96 12.19 -0.83
CA THR A 247 14.99 13.13 -1.31
C THR A 247 16.38 12.50 -1.26
N ALA A 248 17.32 13.09 -2.01
CA ALA A 248 18.73 12.70 -1.97
C ALA A 248 19.40 13.07 -0.63
N HIS A 249 18.84 14.03 0.12
CA HIS A 249 19.35 14.51 1.41
C HIS A 249 18.22 14.82 2.38
N GLY A 250 17.86 13.83 3.20
CA GLY A 250 16.75 13.90 4.15
C GLY A 250 16.99 14.85 5.34
N HIS A 251 18.25 15.15 5.67
CA HIS A 251 18.58 16.11 6.73
C HIS A 251 18.66 17.52 6.17
N SER A 252 17.55 18.00 5.63
CA SER A 252 17.42 19.37 5.11
C SER A 252 16.12 19.99 5.60
N GLN A 253 16.11 21.33 5.76
CA GLN A 253 14.95 22.03 6.31
C GLN A 253 13.66 21.74 5.51
N GLY A 254 13.74 21.69 4.18
CA GLY A 254 12.58 21.40 3.35
C GLY A 254 11.98 20.02 3.59
N VAL A 255 12.78 19.01 3.96
CA VAL A 255 12.28 17.66 4.32
C VAL A 255 11.63 17.70 5.70
N LEU A 256 12.28 18.32 6.68
CA LEU A 256 11.75 18.46 8.04
C LEU A 256 10.40 19.19 8.05
N ASP A 257 10.32 20.31 7.34
CA ASP A 257 9.09 21.09 7.19
C ASP A 257 7.98 20.29 6.48
N ARG A 258 8.34 19.53 5.44
CA ARG A 258 7.37 18.69 4.71
C ARG A 258 6.82 17.55 5.59
N VAL A 259 7.68 16.88 6.35
CA VAL A 259 7.25 15.83 7.31
C VAL A 259 6.26 16.42 8.31
N LYS A 260 6.63 17.54 8.94
CA LYS A 260 5.76 18.23 9.89
C LYS A 260 4.43 18.65 9.26
N TRP A 261 4.47 19.28 8.07
CA TRP A 261 3.28 19.71 7.37
C TRP A 261 2.31 18.57 7.06
N VAL A 262 2.82 17.42 6.59
CA VAL A 262 1.96 16.25 6.31
C VAL A 262 1.31 15.73 7.60
N LYS A 263 2.06 15.64 8.70
CA LYS A 263 1.52 15.18 9.99
C LYS A 263 0.44 16.12 10.55
N GLU A 264 0.61 17.43 10.39
CA GLU A 264 -0.35 18.43 10.85
C GLU A 264 -1.64 18.42 10.03
N ASN A 265 -1.55 18.22 8.70
CA ASN A 265 -2.72 18.27 7.80
C ASN A 265 -3.39 16.90 7.59
N TYR A 266 -2.64 15.78 7.74
CA TYR A 266 -3.11 14.40 7.51
C TYR A 266 -2.63 13.47 8.64
N PRO A 267 -3.04 13.69 9.90
CA PRO A 267 -2.52 12.96 11.07
C PRO A 267 -2.76 11.46 11.05
N HIS A 268 -3.72 11.00 10.24
CA HIS A 268 -4.04 9.58 10.05
C HIS A 268 -3.13 8.85 9.06
N ILE A 269 -2.28 9.59 8.32
CA ILE A 269 -1.31 9.02 7.38
C ILE A 269 0.05 8.98 8.06
N ASP A 270 0.71 7.83 8.00
CA ASP A 270 2.09 7.72 8.50
C ASP A 270 3.07 8.39 7.54
N VAL A 271 4.10 9.02 8.08
CA VAL A 271 5.10 9.75 7.30
C VAL A 271 6.49 9.22 7.58
N ILE A 272 7.21 8.89 6.51
CA ILE A 272 8.61 8.46 6.55
C ILE A 272 9.46 9.53 5.88
N GLY A 273 10.52 9.98 6.56
CA GLY A 273 11.49 10.92 5.99
C GLY A 273 12.77 10.24 5.53
N GLY A 274 13.34 10.69 4.42
CA GLY A 274 14.63 10.18 3.94
C GLY A 274 15.12 10.83 2.64
N ASN A 275 16.35 10.46 2.16
CA ASN A 275 17.26 9.51 2.80
C ASN A 275 18.22 10.21 3.75
N ILE A 276 18.57 9.50 4.80
CA ILE A 276 19.52 9.93 5.82
C ILE A 276 20.63 8.89 6.01
N ALA A 277 21.67 9.23 6.75
CA ALA A 277 22.76 8.31 7.08
C ALA A 277 23.36 8.55 8.48
N THR A 278 22.86 9.51 9.25
CA THR A 278 23.43 9.91 10.55
C THR A 278 22.37 9.90 11.66
N ALA A 279 22.84 9.76 12.90
CA ALA A 279 22.03 9.80 14.11
C ALA A 279 21.28 11.14 14.25
N GLU A 280 21.97 12.25 14.02
CA GLU A 280 21.41 13.60 14.14
C GLU A 280 20.25 13.81 13.15
N ALA A 281 20.39 13.30 11.92
CA ALA A 281 19.33 13.37 10.91
C ALA A 281 18.08 12.56 11.32
N ALA A 282 18.29 11.39 11.92
CA ALA A 282 17.20 10.56 12.40
C ALA A 282 16.42 11.25 13.52
N LEU A 283 17.12 11.78 14.52
CA LEU A 283 16.50 12.50 15.65
C LEU A 283 15.76 13.75 15.17
N ALA A 284 16.35 14.52 14.24
CA ALA A 284 15.68 15.70 13.66
C ALA A 284 14.35 15.32 12.94
N LEU A 285 14.31 14.20 12.21
CA LEU A 285 13.07 13.72 11.60
C LEU A 285 12.03 13.30 12.65
N VAL A 286 12.45 12.60 13.71
CA VAL A 286 11.57 12.21 14.83
C VAL A 286 10.97 13.42 15.51
N GLU A 287 11.77 14.46 15.80
CA GLU A 287 11.31 15.72 16.40
C GLU A 287 10.27 16.44 15.53
N HIS A 288 10.33 16.27 14.21
CA HIS A 288 9.35 16.82 13.26
C HIS A 288 8.16 15.89 12.99
N GLY A 289 8.05 14.80 13.75
CA GLY A 289 6.88 13.90 13.73
C GLY A 289 6.94 12.77 12.72
N ALA A 290 8.12 12.40 12.21
CA ALA A 290 8.27 11.23 11.36
C ALA A 290 7.87 9.94 12.10
N ASP A 291 7.09 9.07 11.44
CA ASP A 291 6.68 7.77 11.94
C ASP A 291 7.66 6.65 11.55
N GLY A 292 8.59 6.95 10.65
CA GLY A 292 9.68 6.09 10.22
C GLY A 292 10.77 6.90 9.55
N VAL A 293 11.96 6.34 9.40
CA VAL A 293 13.07 6.97 8.68
C VAL A 293 13.66 6.01 7.65
N LYS A 294 14.16 6.57 6.54
CA LYS A 294 14.76 5.79 5.44
C LYS A 294 16.25 6.10 5.33
N VAL A 295 17.08 5.05 5.48
CA VAL A 295 18.54 5.14 5.64
C VAL A 295 19.25 4.63 4.41
N GLY A 296 20.07 5.49 3.79
CA GLY A 296 20.90 5.11 2.66
C GLY A 296 21.29 6.31 1.80
N ILE A 297 22.55 6.77 1.90
CA ILE A 297 23.12 7.83 1.07
C ILE A 297 24.18 7.21 0.15
N GLY A 298 23.79 7.03 -1.13
CA GLY A 298 24.66 6.55 -2.18
C GLY A 298 24.94 5.05 -2.26
N PRO A 299 24.28 4.12 -1.53
CA PRO A 299 24.62 2.69 -1.63
C PRO A 299 23.94 1.98 -2.82
N GLY A 300 22.91 2.58 -3.43
CA GLY A 300 22.17 1.97 -4.53
C GLY A 300 23.00 1.73 -5.78
N SER A 301 22.72 0.65 -6.52
CA SER A 301 23.48 0.25 -7.72
C SER A 301 23.45 1.30 -8.84
N ILE A 302 22.36 2.04 -8.94
CA ILE A 302 22.19 3.12 -9.93
C ILE A 302 22.55 4.52 -9.37
N CYS A 303 22.88 4.60 -8.08
CA CYS A 303 23.12 5.89 -7.43
C CYS A 303 24.51 6.44 -7.80
N THR A 304 24.52 7.64 -8.34
CA THR A 304 25.75 8.36 -8.73
C THR A 304 26.29 9.31 -7.66
N THR A 305 25.59 9.46 -6.55
CA THR A 305 25.94 10.45 -5.49
C THR A 305 27.37 10.29 -4.98
N ARG A 306 27.81 9.04 -4.72
CA ARG A 306 29.19 8.77 -4.26
C ARG A 306 30.24 9.06 -5.32
N ILE A 307 29.89 8.86 -6.59
CA ILE A 307 30.84 9.04 -7.72
C ILE A 307 30.92 10.50 -8.09
N VAL A 308 29.78 11.19 -8.20
CA VAL A 308 29.69 12.58 -8.69
C VAL A 308 29.94 13.60 -7.57
N ALA A 309 29.31 13.40 -6.42
CA ALA A 309 29.38 14.34 -5.30
C ALA A 309 30.40 13.92 -4.21
N GLY A 310 30.90 12.70 -4.23
CA GLY A 310 31.78 12.15 -3.21
C GLY A 310 31.12 11.99 -1.84
N VAL A 311 29.78 12.00 -1.77
CA VAL A 311 29.00 11.97 -0.54
C VAL A 311 28.37 10.60 -0.35
N GLY A 312 28.45 10.07 0.88
CA GLY A 312 27.83 8.79 1.24
C GLY A 312 28.36 8.25 2.54
N VAL A 313 27.65 7.26 3.08
CA VAL A 313 28.10 6.50 4.27
C VAL A 313 27.97 5.02 3.94
N PRO A 314 28.96 4.16 4.32
CA PRO A 314 28.84 2.71 4.20
C PRO A 314 27.60 2.18 4.93
N GLN A 315 26.82 1.34 4.27
CA GLN A 315 25.41 1.12 4.61
C GLN A 315 25.21 0.42 5.96
N ILE A 316 26.03 -0.58 6.30
CA ILE A 316 25.93 -1.27 7.61
C ILE A 316 26.15 -0.28 8.76
N SER A 317 27.18 0.55 8.66
CA SER A 317 27.44 1.58 9.68
C SER A 317 26.35 2.65 9.74
N ALA A 318 25.80 3.06 8.58
CA ALA A 318 24.69 4.02 8.56
C ALA A 318 23.45 3.45 9.29
N ILE A 319 23.08 2.19 9.00
CA ILE A 319 21.96 1.51 9.65
C ILE A 319 22.21 1.39 11.15
N ALA A 320 23.37 0.89 11.58
CA ALA A 320 23.70 0.68 12.98
C ALA A 320 23.71 1.99 13.80
N ASN A 321 24.29 3.07 13.24
CA ASN A 321 24.34 4.37 13.91
C ASN A 321 22.94 4.99 14.09
N VAL A 322 22.09 4.87 13.05
CA VAL A 322 20.71 5.37 13.11
C VAL A 322 19.87 4.50 14.04
N ALA A 323 20.02 3.17 14.01
CA ALA A 323 19.31 2.26 14.90
C ALA A 323 19.59 2.57 16.38
N ALA A 324 20.87 2.79 16.73
CA ALA A 324 21.25 3.18 18.08
C ALA A 324 20.63 4.53 18.52
N ALA A 325 20.55 5.49 17.62
CA ALA A 325 19.93 6.79 17.92
C ALA A 325 18.41 6.72 18.10
N LEU A 326 17.77 5.78 17.43
CA LEU A 326 16.30 5.60 17.48
C LEU A 326 15.84 4.71 18.65
N GLU A 327 16.76 4.13 19.41
CA GLU A 327 16.42 3.29 20.56
C GLU A 327 15.52 4.06 21.55
N GLY A 328 14.40 3.44 21.93
CA GLY A 328 13.41 4.04 22.83
C GLY A 328 12.46 5.07 22.19
N THR A 329 12.65 5.48 20.93
CA THR A 329 11.75 6.44 20.25
C THR A 329 10.47 5.80 19.71
N GLY A 330 10.48 4.48 19.50
CA GLY A 330 9.40 3.74 18.83
C GLY A 330 9.29 4.02 17.32
N VAL A 331 10.32 4.64 16.71
CA VAL A 331 10.37 4.93 15.27
C VAL A 331 11.26 3.91 14.58
N PRO A 332 10.72 3.07 13.67
CA PRO A 332 11.50 2.10 12.92
C PRO A 332 12.31 2.76 11.79
N LEU A 333 13.36 2.08 11.35
CA LEU A 333 14.14 2.47 10.18
C LEU A 333 14.05 1.45 9.05
N ILE A 334 14.11 1.96 7.82
CA ILE A 334 14.18 1.21 6.58
C ILE A 334 15.61 1.31 6.03
N GLY A 335 16.26 0.18 5.82
CA GLY A 335 17.56 0.14 5.13
C GLY A 335 17.36 0.20 3.61
N ASP A 336 17.78 1.28 2.95
CA ASP A 336 17.54 1.52 1.53
C ASP A 336 18.83 1.54 0.73
N GLY A 337 18.94 0.61 -0.22
CA GLY A 337 20.03 0.53 -1.19
C GLY A 337 21.21 -0.34 -0.78
N GLY A 338 21.98 -0.76 -1.79
CA GLY A 338 23.17 -1.59 -1.62
C GLY A 338 22.93 -3.08 -1.44
N ILE A 339 21.67 -3.51 -1.38
CA ILE A 339 21.24 -4.90 -1.20
C ILE A 339 21.21 -5.59 -2.57
N ARG A 340 22.03 -6.62 -2.74
CA ARG A 340 22.18 -7.40 -3.98
C ARG A 340 21.76 -8.85 -3.81
N TYR A 341 21.82 -9.36 -2.59
CA TYR A 341 21.54 -10.76 -2.25
C TYR A 341 20.64 -10.84 -1.02
N SER A 342 19.96 -11.97 -0.86
CA SER A 342 19.13 -12.24 0.33
C SER A 342 19.92 -12.16 1.64
N GLY A 343 21.21 -12.54 1.61
CA GLY A 343 22.11 -12.39 2.75
C GLY A 343 22.33 -10.94 3.20
N ASP A 344 22.28 -9.99 2.27
CA ASP A 344 22.39 -8.56 2.60
C ASP A 344 21.15 -8.07 3.35
N VAL A 345 19.96 -8.61 3.04
CA VAL A 345 18.74 -8.36 3.82
C VAL A 345 18.96 -8.77 5.28
N SER A 346 19.45 -9.99 5.51
CA SER A 346 19.73 -10.49 6.87
C SER A 346 20.74 -9.62 7.60
N LYS A 347 21.80 -9.15 6.91
CA LYS A 347 22.81 -8.25 7.49
C LYS A 347 22.22 -6.88 7.85
N ALA A 348 21.33 -6.33 7.00
CA ALA A 348 20.66 -5.06 7.28
C ALA A 348 19.76 -5.16 8.52
N LEU A 349 18.97 -6.25 8.61
CA LEU A 349 18.10 -6.50 9.77
C LEU A 349 18.93 -6.68 11.05
N ALA A 350 20.03 -7.44 10.99
CA ALA A 350 20.93 -7.63 12.13
C ALA A 350 21.63 -6.33 12.55
N ALA A 351 21.87 -5.40 11.62
CA ALA A 351 22.41 -4.07 11.92
C ALA A 351 21.38 -3.12 12.55
N GLY A 352 20.09 -3.51 12.62
CA GLY A 352 19.04 -2.75 13.29
C GLY A 352 17.94 -2.21 12.36
N ALA A 353 17.96 -2.55 11.05
CA ALA A 353 16.84 -2.21 10.17
C ALA A 353 15.61 -3.07 10.53
N TYR A 354 14.44 -2.44 10.53
CA TYR A 354 13.15 -3.14 10.67
C TYR A 354 12.68 -3.72 9.34
N SER A 355 12.97 -3.04 8.25
CA SER A 355 12.67 -3.48 6.90
C SER A 355 13.72 -2.98 5.92
N VAL A 356 13.71 -3.49 4.70
CA VAL A 356 14.65 -3.10 3.65
C VAL A 356 13.91 -2.66 2.40
N MET A 357 14.37 -1.60 1.77
CA MET A 357 13.86 -1.14 0.48
C MET A 357 14.72 -1.69 -0.65
N LEU A 358 14.07 -2.34 -1.61
CA LEU A 358 14.68 -3.02 -2.74
C LEU A 358 14.28 -2.34 -4.06
N GLY A 359 15.27 -1.99 -4.87
CA GLY A 359 15.09 -1.48 -6.23
C GLY A 359 15.45 -2.54 -7.26
N SER A 360 16.75 -2.74 -7.55
CA SER A 360 17.25 -3.60 -8.60
C SER A 360 16.84 -5.09 -8.49
N MET A 361 16.48 -5.57 -7.30
CA MET A 361 15.96 -6.93 -7.14
C MET A 361 14.51 -7.09 -7.61
N PHE A 362 13.79 -5.99 -7.80
CA PHE A 362 12.40 -5.95 -8.28
C PHE A 362 12.26 -5.31 -9.67
N ALA A 363 13.36 -4.78 -10.25
CA ALA A 363 13.38 -4.13 -11.55
C ALA A 363 13.26 -5.11 -12.73
#